data_6a6ba32c5ef1edbfbc8ff225e87ddc39
#
_entry.id   6a6ba32c5ef1edbfbc8ff225e87ddc39
#
_cell.length_a   1.000
_cell.length_b   1.000
_cell.length_c   1.000
_cell.angle_alpha   90.00
_cell.angle_beta   90.00
_cell.angle_gamma   90.00
#
_symmetry.space_group_name_H-M   'P 1'
#
loop_
_entity.id
_entity.type
_entity.pdbx_description
1 polymer ?
#
loop_
_entity_poly.entity_id
_entity_poly.type
_entity_poly.pdbx_seq_one_letter_code
_entity_poly.pdbx_strand_id
1 'polypeptide(L)'
;MEVWSTAPGVQVYAGHGLKADPARDLGRGAGQGGWLWQPGDGICLEPMEYPDAPNHAGFPVRWWLPGEVVRGAIVYRFIGG
;
A
#
# COMPACT_ATOMS: atom_id res chain seq x y z
N MET A 1 -9.77 1.74 11.67
CA MET A 1 -9.81 0.91 10.44
C MET A 1 -8.94 -0.31 10.62
N GLU A 2 -9.38 -1.43 10.11
CA GLU A 2 -8.61 -2.67 10.08
C GLU A 2 -8.34 -3.07 8.63
N VAL A 3 -7.18 -3.64 8.40
CA VAL A 3 -6.84 -4.22 7.09
C VAL A 3 -6.52 -5.70 7.30
N TRP A 4 -7.22 -6.54 6.57
CA TRP A 4 -7.06 -7.98 6.58
C TRP A 4 -6.58 -8.43 5.21
N SER A 5 -5.64 -9.34 5.16
CA SER A 5 -5.10 -9.82 3.90
C SER A 5 -4.65 -11.26 3.99
N THR A 6 -4.70 -11.94 2.85
CA THR A 6 -4.11 -13.27 2.68
C THR A 6 -2.60 -13.22 2.41
N ALA A 7 -2.04 -12.02 2.15
CA ALA A 7 -0.61 -11.85 1.95
C ALA A 7 0.15 -11.96 3.27
N PRO A 8 1.41 -12.42 3.25
CA PRO A 8 2.20 -12.64 4.47
C PRO A 8 2.73 -11.38 5.12
N GLY A 9 2.78 -10.27 4.40
CA GLY A 9 3.33 -9.02 4.90
C GLY A 9 2.55 -7.80 4.47
N VAL A 10 2.93 -6.66 4.99
CA VAL A 10 2.37 -5.37 4.63
C VAL A 10 3.47 -4.31 4.58
N GLN A 11 3.50 -3.54 3.51
CA GLN A 11 4.34 -2.35 3.39
C GLN A 11 3.54 -1.15 3.83
N VAL A 12 4.14 -0.31 4.66
CA VAL A 12 3.52 0.93 5.14
C VAL A 12 4.26 2.12 4.55
N TYR A 13 3.53 3.06 3.99
CA TYR A 13 4.08 4.28 3.43
C TYR A 13 3.23 5.48 3.85
N ALA A 14 3.84 6.48 4.46
CA ALA A 14 3.14 7.64 5.02
C ALA A 14 3.24 8.90 4.14
N GLY A 15 3.57 8.75 2.87
CA GLY A 15 3.52 9.87 1.93
C GLY A 15 4.66 10.86 2.04
N HIS A 16 5.87 10.41 2.36
CA HIS A 16 7.00 11.37 2.49
C HIS A 16 7.39 12.03 1.16
N GLY A 17 6.98 11.47 0.03
CA GLY A 17 7.19 12.06 -1.28
C GLY A 17 6.19 13.14 -1.65
N LEU A 18 5.12 13.29 -0.89
CA LEU A 18 4.14 14.34 -1.11
C LEU A 18 4.74 15.69 -0.75
N LYS A 19 4.36 16.72 -1.50
CA LYS A 19 4.80 18.08 -1.26
C LYS A 19 3.63 19.02 -1.49
N ALA A 20 3.50 20.01 -0.62
CA ALA A 20 2.51 21.08 -0.75
C ALA A 20 2.93 22.06 -1.86
N ASP A 21 3.12 21.55 -3.06
CA ASP A 21 3.59 22.29 -4.22
C ASP A 21 2.64 21.98 -5.38
N PRO A 22 1.93 22.98 -5.92
CA PRO A 22 0.98 22.76 -7.03
C PRO A 22 1.59 22.05 -8.24
N ALA A 23 2.89 22.24 -8.50
CA ALA A 23 3.58 21.60 -9.62
C ALA A 23 3.80 20.10 -9.39
N ARG A 24 3.72 19.62 -8.16
CA ARG A 24 3.99 18.25 -7.76
C ARG A 24 2.79 17.58 -7.08
N ASP A 25 1.72 18.31 -6.95
CA ASP A 25 0.50 17.75 -6.35
C ASP A 25 -0.09 16.68 -7.26
N LEU A 26 -0.26 15.50 -6.74
CA LEU A 26 -0.87 14.37 -7.46
C LEU A 26 -2.33 14.62 -7.78
N GLY A 27 -2.99 15.48 -7.04
CA GLY A 27 -4.35 15.91 -7.28
C GLY A 27 -4.50 16.92 -8.40
N ARG A 28 -3.41 17.32 -9.00
CA ARG A 28 -3.39 18.27 -10.11
C ARG A 28 -3.88 19.68 -9.77
N GLY A 29 -3.17 20.30 -8.89
CA GLY A 29 -3.46 21.62 -8.40
C GLY A 29 -3.74 21.58 -6.91
N ALA A 30 -4.78 22.22 -6.48
CA ALA A 30 -5.10 22.34 -5.07
C ALA A 30 -5.70 21.07 -4.43
N GLY A 31 -5.55 19.92 -5.06
CA GLY A 31 -6.09 18.67 -4.54
C GLY A 31 -7.60 18.69 -4.38
N GLN A 32 -8.09 17.74 -3.62
CA GLN A 32 -9.52 17.63 -3.35
C GLN A 32 -9.96 18.74 -2.38
N GLY A 33 -10.96 19.52 -2.76
CA GLY A 33 -11.43 20.61 -1.93
C GLY A 33 -10.46 21.77 -1.75
N GLY A 34 -9.48 21.93 -2.64
CA GLY A 34 -8.48 22.99 -2.54
C GLY A 34 -7.28 22.66 -1.66
N TRP A 35 -7.14 21.41 -1.25
CA TRP A 35 -6.08 20.97 -0.35
C TRP A 35 -4.82 20.58 -1.12
N LEU A 36 -3.66 21.07 -0.68
CA LEU A 36 -2.36 20.62 -1.15
C LEU A 36 -1.83 19.52 -0.22
N TRP A 37 -1.59 18.34 -0.78
CA TRP A 37 -1.16 17.20 -0.01
C TRP A 37 0.28 17.34 0.47
N GLN A 38 0.48 17.12 1.75
CA GLN A 38 1.79 17.21 2.41
C GLN A 38 2.22 15.84 2.91
N PRO A 39 3.54 15.66 3.19
CA PRO A 39 4.02 14.45 3.83
C PRO A 39 3.23 14.17 5.12
N GLY A 40 2.76 12.92 5.25
CA GLY A 40 1.96 12.52 6.40
C GLY A 40 0.46 12.72 6.27
N ASP A 41 -0.01 13.36 5.20
CA ASP A 41 -1.45 13.55 4.98
C ASP A 41 -2.18 12.27 4.55
N GLY A 42 -1.44 11.28 4.14
CA GLY A 42 -2.00 10.01 3.72
C GLY A 42 -1.15 8.84 4.16
N ILE A 43 -1.75 7.66 4.12
CA ILE A 43 -1.06 6.42 4.43
C ILE A 43 -1.44 5.35 3.41
N CYS A 44 -0.43 4.61 2.95
CA CYS A 44 -0.62 3.42 2.14
C CYS A 44 -0.35 2.20 2.99
N LEU A 45 -1.26 1.24 2.94
CA LEU A 45 -1.11 -0.08 3.54
C LEU A 45 -1.15 -1.08 2.39
N GLU A 46 0.00 -1.64 2.07
CA GLU A 46 0.21 -2.44 0.86
C GLU A 46 0.48 -3.90 1.23
N PRO A 47 -0.57 -4.73 1.35
CA PRO A 47 -0.39 -6.17 1.57
C PRO A 47 0.34 -6.80 0.40
N MET A 48 1.37 -7.58 0.69
CA MET A 48 2.25 -8.12 -0.34
C MET A 48 3.04 -9.31 0.17
N GLU A 49 3.64 -10.05 -0.76
CA GLU A 49 4.68 -11.02 -0.44
C GLU A 49 5.91 -10.27 0.12
N TYR A 50 6.75 -10.95 0.88
CA TYR A 50 7.94 -10.30 1.41
C TYR A 50 8.88 -9.90 0.28
N PRO A 51 9.32 -8.64 0.23
CA PRO A 51 10.26 -8.19 -0.79
C PRO A 51 11.52 -9.05 -0.79
N ASP A 52 12.00 -9.42 -1.98
CA ASP A 52 13.22 -10.22 -2.17
C ASP A 52 13.17 -11.59 -1.46
N ALA A 53 11.97 -12.09 -1.19
CA ALA A 53 11.78 -13.33 -0.42
C ALA A 53 12.56 -14.54 -0.97
N PRO A 54 12.69 -14.76 -2.29
CA PRO A 54 13.46 -15.90 -2.80
C PRO A 54 14.92 -15.93 -2.39
N ASN A 55 15.48 -14.78 -2.04
CA ASN A 55 16.88 -14.63 -1.64
C ASN A 55 17.10 -14.66 -0.13
N HIS A 56 16.04 -14.87 0.65
CA HIS A 56 16.10 -14.89 2.12
C HIS A 56 15.53 -16.21 2.65
N ALA A 57 16.39 -17.04 3.19
CA ALA A 57 16.06 -18.40 3.60
C ALA A 57 14.94 -18.48 4.65
N GLY A 58 14.78 -17.48 5.49
CA GLY A 58 13.76 -17.47 6.53
C GLY A 58 12.42 -16.89 6.11
N PHE A 59 12.32 -16.38 4.90
CA PHE A 59 11.09 -15.72 4.44
C PHE A 59 10.14 -16.71 3.77
N PRO A 60 8.83 -16.57 3.96
CA PRO A 60 7.87 -17.34 3.18
C PRO A 60 7.96 -16.95 1.72
N VAL A 61 8.00 -17.95 0.84
CA VAL A 61 8.06 -17.77 -0.60
C VAL A 61 6.89 -18.48 -1.24
N ARG A 62 6.20 -17.78 -2.14
CA ARG A 62 5.18 -18.38 -2.97
C ARG A 62 5.67 -18.47 -4.40
N TRP A 63 5.72 -19.70 -4.92
CA TRP A 63 6.06 -19.96 -6.30
C TRP A 63 4.77 -19.99 -7.13
N TRP A 64 4.76 -19.27 -8.21
CA TRP A 64 3.66 -19.24 -9.16
C TRP A 64 4.12 -19.83 -10.47
N LEU A 65 3.61 -21.02 -10.77
CA LEU A 65 3.99 -21.75 -11.98
C LEU A 65 2.99 -21.46 -13.11
N PRO A 66 3.44 -21.63 -14.39
CA PRO A 66 2.53 -21.45 -15.52
C PRO A 66 1.28 -22.32 -15.39
N GLY A 67 0.13 -21.75 -15.69
CA GLY A 67 -1.15 -22.45 -15.59
C GLY A 67 -1.81 -22.43 -14.21
N GLU A 68 -1.10 -22.01 -13.18
CA GLU A 68 -1.68 -21.88 -11.85
C GLU A 68 -2.49 -20.59 -11.71
N VAL A 69 -3.58 -20.67 -10.96
CA VAL A 69 -4.38 -19.50 -10.56
C VAL A 69 -4.01 -19.13 -9.13
N VAL A 70 -3.54 -17.92 -8.93
CA VAL A 70 -3.27 -17.37 -7.61
C VAL A 70 -4.43 -16.47 -7.21
N ARG A 71 -4.96 -16.69 -6.01
CA ARG A 71 -6.06 -15.88 -5.46
C ARG A 71 -5.60 -15.23 -4.18
N GLY A 72 -6.04 -14.00 -3.99
CA GLY A 72 -5.80 -13.25 -2.77
C GLY A 72 -6.99 -12.38 -2.44
N ALA A 73 -7.02 -11.90 -1.21
CA ALA A 73 -8.07 -10.99 -0.76
C ALA A 73 -7.46 -9.93 0.15
N ILE A 74 -7.98 -8.72 0.03
CA ILE A 74 -7.70 -7.61 0.93
C ILE A 74 -9.04 -7.07 1.39
N VAL A 75 -9.22 -6.95 2.69
CA VAL A 75 -10.45 -6.44 3.28
C VAL A 75 -10.13 -5.22 4.11
N TYR A 76 -10.82 -4.12 3.83
CA TYR A 76 -10.78 -2.91 4.65
C TYR A 76 -12.03 -2.89 5.51
N ARG A 77 -11.84 -2.81 6.82
CA ARG A 77 -12.94 -2.71 7.77
C ARG A 77 -12.90 -1.38 8.48
N PHE A 78 -13.98 -0.63 8.33
CA PHE A 78 -14.14 0.66 8.99
C PHE A 78 -15.04 0.49 10.19
N ILE A 79 -14.57 0.92 11.36
CA ILE A 79 -15.32 0.84 12.61
C ILE A 79 -15.75 2.26 12.92
N GLY A 80 -17.06 2.47 12.92
CA GLY A 80 -17.64 3.76 13.29
C GLY A 80 -17.49 4.04 14.78
N GLY A 81 -17.23 5.26 15.11
CA GLY A 81 -17.13 5.72 16.50
C GLY A 81 -18.32 6.54 16.92
#